data_3fe7598af3c5f1b3bd7f5d31a6896e52
#
_entry.id   3fe7598af3c5f1b3bd7f5d31a6896e52
#
_cell.length_a   1.000
_cell.length_b   1.000
_cell.length_c   1.000
_cell.angle_alpha   90.00
_cell.angle_beta   90.00
_cell.angle_gamma   90.00
#
_symmetry.space_group_name_H-M   'P 1'
#
loop_
_entity.id
_entity.type
_entity.pdbx_description
1 polymer ?
#
loop_
_entity_poly.entity_id
_entity_poly.type
_entity_poly.pdbx_seq_one_letter_code
_entity_poly.pdbx_strand_id
1 'polypeptide(L)'
;MKRFPGFLIAALALMLAACAMAPSTMNPQDEALDQYGVAVRWSEFADAWAFVDPPLRQLHPLTELEMERFKQIQVTGYDLKGRAPTPDGGLEQTVEIRLINRNTQIERTIVDHQSWRWDPEAKRYWLTSGLPDFTTN
;
A
#
# COMPACT_ATOMS: atom_id res chain seq x y z
N MET A 1 51.33 8.98 -32.06
CA MET A 1 50.32 9.33 -31.07
C MET A 1 49.02 8.60 -31.41
N LYS A 2 48.79 7.45 -30.81
CA LYS A 2 47.52 6.70 -30.98
C LYS A 2 46.58 7.08 -29.82
N ARG A 3 45.54 7.87 -30.13
CA ARG A 3 44.47 8.23 -29.24
C ARG A 3 43.58 7.02 -29.03
N PHE A 4 43.42 6.56 -27.79
CA PHE A 4 42.48 5.48 -27.39
C PHE A 4 41.13 6.09 -27.00
N PRO A 5 40.14 6.18 -27.88
CA PRO A 5 38.82 6.66 -27.54
C PRO A 5 37.95 5.60 -26.79
N GLY A 6 38.41 4.33 -26.77
CA GLY A 6 37.65 3.23 -26.17
C GLY A 6 37.58 3.23 -24.65
N PHE A 7 38.53 3.87 -23.97
CA PHE A 7 38.56 3.85 -22.49
C PHE A 7 37.53 4.78 -21.85
N LEU A 8 37.18 5.86 -22.54
CA LEU A 8 36.17 6.84 -22.07
C LEU A 8 34.74 6.30 -22.18
N ILE A 9 34.47 5.49 -23.20
CA ILE A 9 33.12 4.89 -23.40
C ILE A 9 32.88 3.78 -22.40
N ALA A 10 33.91 3.00 -22.06
CA ALA A 10 33.80 1.95 -21.04
C ALA A 10 33.55 2.52 -19.62
N ALA A 11 34.18 3.64 -19.28
CA ALA A 11 33.98 4.32 -18.01
C ALA A 11 32.57 4.93 -17.86
N LEU A 12 31.98 5.43 -18.96
CA LEU A 12 30.63 6.01 -18.95
C LEU A 12 29.56 4.93 -18.82
N ALA A 13 29.77 3.73 -19.38
CA ALA A 13 28.86 2.60 -19.27
C ALA A 13 28.80 2.01 -17.83
N LEU A 14 29.90 2.07 -17.07
CA LEU A 14 29.92 1.63 -15.67
C LEU A 14 29.14 2.60 -14.72
N MET A 15 29.07 3.88 -15.06
CA MET A 15 28.34 4.86 -14.23
C MET A 15 26.81 4.72 -14.33
N LEU A 16 26.29 4.19 -15.44
CA LEU A 16 24.85 3.97 -15.60
C LEU A 16 24.32 2.71 -14.88
N ALA A 17 25.19 1.76 -14.57
CA ALA A 17 24.79 0.54 -13.86
C ALA A 17 24.63 0.75 -12.33
N ALA A 18 25.15 1.83 -11.77
CA ALA A 18 25.13 2.10 -10.34
C ALA A 18 23.78 2.64 -9.83
N CYS A 19 22.88 3.09 -10.70
CA CYS A 19 21.58 3.63 -10.29
C CYS A 19 20.48 2.59 -10.13
N ALA A 20 20.73 1.31 -10.43
CA ALA A 20 19.69 0.29 -10.51
C ALA A 20 19.48 -0.55 -9.24
N MET A 21 20.28 -0.38 -8.19
CA MET A 21 20.22 -1.23 -7.01
C MET A 21 20.55 -0.48 -5.71
N ALA A 22 19.79 0.60 -5.44
CA ALA A 22 19.72 1.08 -4.07
C ALA A 22 18.74 0.16 -3.32
N PRO A 23 19.17 -0.63 -2.32
CA PRO A 23 18.23 -1.38 -1.49
C PRO A 23 17.29 -0.38 -0.80
N SER A 24 16.00 -0.68 -0.80
CA SER A 24 15.03 0.07 -0.01
C SER A 24 15.53 0.11 1.43
N THR A 25 15.78 1.31 1.97
CA THR A 25 16.21 1.50 3.36
C THR A 25 15.03 1.50 4.33
N MET A 26 13.80 1.37 3.81
CA MET A 26 12.60 1.27 4.63
C MET A 26 12.54 -0.10 5.31
N ASN A 27 12.12 -0.10 6.57
CA ASN A 27 11.86 -1.36 7.25
C ASN A 27 10.57 -2.00 6.67
N PRO A 28 10.40 -3.34 6.77
CA PRO A 28 9.26 -4.04 6.18
C PRO A 28 7.89 -3.54 6.66
N GLN A 29 7.82 -2.99 7.86
CA GLN A 29 6.60 -2.41 8.42
C GLN A 29 6.21 -1.14 7.67
N ASP A 30 7.12 -0.17 7.59
CA ASP A 30 6.86 1.10 6.92
C ASP A 30 6.59 0.89 5.43
N GLU A 31 7.29 -0.05 4.81
CA GLU A 31 7.07 -0.41 3.41
C GLU A 31 5.64 -0.94 3.18
N ALA A 32 5.16 -1.87 4.00
CA ALA A 32 3.81 -2.42 3.89
C ALA A 32 2.74 -1.35 4.10
N LEU A 33 2.90 -0.51 5.12
CA LEU A 33 1.95 0.56 5.43
C LEU A 33 1.92 1.64 4.34
N ASP A 34 3.07 1.98 3.78
CA ASP A 34 3.16 2.97 2.70
C ASP A 34 2.53 2.43 1.41
N GLN A 35 2.87 1.21 1.01
CA GLN A 35 2.30 0.58 -0.19
C GLN A 35 0.78 0.42 -0.08
N TYR A 36 0.27 0.00 1.08
CA TYR A 36 -1.17 -0.06 1.32
C TYR A 36 -1.81 1.33 1.25
N GLY A 37 -1.21 2.31 1.90
CA GLY A 37 -1.68 3.69 1.86
C GLY A 37 -1.69 4.28 0.45
N VAL A 38 -0.71 3.95 -0.38
CA VAL A 38 -0.67 4.32 -1.81
C VAL A 38 -1.82 3.67 -2.56
N ALA A 39 -2.03 2.36 -2.41
CA ALA A 39 -3.13 1.66 -3.08
C ALA A 39 -4.49 2.28 -2.71
N VAL A 40 -4.74 2.57 -1.44
CA VAL A 40 -5.99 3.22 -0.99
C VAL A 40 -6.11 4.63 -1.56
N ARG A 41 -5.06 5.47 -1.50
CA ARG A 41 -5.08 6.85 -2.05
C ARG A 41 -5.43 6.91 -3.52
N TRP A 42 -4.94 5.94 -4.30
CA TRP A 42 -5.24 5.85 -5.73
C TRP A 42 -6.53 5.09 -6.04
N SER A 43 -7.27 4.68 -5.01
CA SER A 43 -8.52 3.91 -5.14
C SER A 43 -8.32 2.54 -5.82
N GLU A 44 -7.13 1.98 -5.69
CA GLU A 44 -6.76 0.65 -6.19
C GLU A 44 -7.09 -0.41 -5.12
N PHE A 45 -8.38 -0.58 -4.87
CA PHE A 45 -8.86 -1.41 -3.75
C PHE A 45 -8.57 -2.90 -3.93
N ALA A 46 -8.42 -3.38 -5.16
CA ALA A 46 -7.96 -4.75 -5.42
C ALA A 46 -6.50 -4.95 -4.95
N ASP A 47 -5.64 -3.95 -5.15
CA ASP A 47 -4.26 -4.00 -4.67
C ASP A 47 -4.21 -3.86 -3.15
N ALA A 48 -5.03 -2.96 -2.58
CA ALA A 48 -5.19 -2.88 -1.13
C ALA A 48 -5.68 -4.19 -0.50
N TRP A 49 -6.58 -4.91 -1.18
CA TRP A 49 -7.06 -6.23 -0.77
C TRP A 49 -5.94 -7.28 -0.67
N ALA A 50 -4.89 -7.16 -1.48
CA ALA A 50 -3.74 -8.07 -1.42
C ALA A 50 -2.96 -8.01 -0.09
N PHE A 51 -3.15 -6.94 0.70
CA PHE A 51 -2.56 -6.81 2.04
C PHE A 51 -3.39 -7.46 3.15
N VAL A 52 -4.66 -7.76 2.88
CA VAL A 52 -5.53 -8.41 3.87
C VAL A 52 -5.03 -9.81 4.17
N ASP A 53 -5.07 -10.19 5.44
CA ASP A 53 -4.61 -11.48 5.93
C ASP A 53 -5.25 -12.65 5.15
N PRO A 54 -4.46 -13.62 4.65
CA PRO A 54 -4.97 -14.72 3.84
C PRO A 54 -6.15 -15.50 4.43
N PRO A 55 -6.18 -15.86 5.72
CA PRO A 55 -7.35 -16.47 6.34
C PRO A 55 -8.61 -15.62 6.24
N LEU A 56 -8.49 -14.31 6.43
CA LEU A 56 -9.62 -13.38 6.34
C LEU A 56 -10.13 -13.28 4.89
N ARG A 57 -9.22 -13.25 3.91
CA ARG A 57 -9.60 -13.24 2.48
C ARG A 57 -10.35 -14.51 2.06
N GLN A 58 -10.01 -15.67 2.64
CA GLN A 58 -10.70 -16.93 2.36
C GLN A 58 -12.10 -16.96 2.96
N LEU A 59 -12.28 -16.37 4.15
CA LEU A 59 -13.58 -16.28 4.81
C LEU A 59 -14.53 -15.28 4.14
N HIS A 60 -13.98 -14.18 3.63
CA HIS A 60 -14.73 -13.09 3.04
C HIS A 60 -14.09 -12.66 1.71
N PRO A 61 -14.19 -13.50 0.65
CA PRO A 61 -13.61 -13.14 -0.65
C PRO A 61 -14.33 -11.93 -1.25
N LEU A 62 -13.57 -11.10 -1.96
CA LEU A 62 -14.16 -10.00 -2.74
C LEU A 62 -15.07 -10.54 -3.82
N THR A 63 -16.30 -10.06 -3.82
CA THR A 63 -17.29 -10.39 -4.86
C THR A 63 -17.18 -9.45 -6.06
N GLU A 64 -17.68 -9.88 -7.22
CA GLU A 64 -17.77 -9.01 -8.39
C GLU A 64 -18.60 -7.74 -8.11
N LEU A 65 -19.65 -7.85 -7.31
CA LEU A 65 -20.49 -6.72 -6.92
C LEU A 65 -19.68 -5.69 -6.10
N GLU A 66 -18.85 -6.14 -5.15
CA GLU A 66 -17.99 -5.24 -4.38
C GLU A 66 -16.96 -4.55 -5.27
N MET A 67 -16.35 -5.30 -6.20
CA MET A 67 -15.42 -4.74 -7.18
C MET A 67 -16.09 -3.66 -8.06
N GLU A 68 -17.33 -3.88 -8.51
CA GLU A 68 -18.06 -2.87 -9.26
C GLU A 68 -18.42 -1.63 -8.41
N ARG A 69 -18.74 -1.83 -7.14
CA ARG A 69 -18.99 -0.72 -6.20
C ARG A 69 -17.71 0.10 -5.96
N PHE A 70 -16.57 -0.53 -5.85
CA PHE A 70 -15.28 0.15 -5.68
C PHE A 70 -14.96 1.11 -6.84
N LYS A 71 -15.37 0.79 -8.06
CA LYS A 71 -15.18 1.68 -9.23
C LYS A 71 -15.91 3.02 -9.09
N GLN A 72 -16.94 3.09 -8.24
CA GLN A 72 -17.70 4.30 -7.97
C GLN A 72 -17.04 5.20 -6.92
N ILE A 73 -16.03 4.71 -6.23
CA ILE A 73 -15.38 5.40 -5.12
C ILE A 73 -14.05 5.99 -5.57
N GLN A 74 -13.84 7.24 -5.20
CA GLN A 74 -12.54 7.91 -5.33
C GLN A 74 -12.10 8.41 -3.97
N VAL A 75 -10.92 8.00 -3.54
CA VAL A 75 -10.29 8.52 -2.34
C VAL A 75 -9.70 9.89 -2.64
N THR A 76 -10.00 10.87 -1.81
CA THR A 76 -9.53 12.25 -1.91
C THR A 76 -8.55 12.62 -0.80
N GLY A 77 -8.45 11.81 0.25
CA GLY A 77 -7.50 12.01 1.33
C GLY A 77 -7.26 10.72 2.13
N TYR A 78 -6.06 10.59 2.67
CA TYR A 78 -5.63 9.48 3.52
C TYR A 78 -4.67 10.04 4.56
N ASP A 79 -5.15 10.28 5.77
CA ASP A 79 -4.44 11.02 6.81
C ASP A 79 -4.22 10.15 8.04
N LEU A 80 -2.96 9.86 8.35
CA LEU A 80 -2.59 9.15 9.58
C LEU A 80 -2.90 10.00 10.80
N LYS A 81 -3.71 9.44 11.73
CA LYS A 81 -4.07 10.11 13.00
C LYS A 81 -3.28 9.58 14.19
N GLY A 82 -2.91 8.31 14.17
CA GLY A 82 -2.13 7.71 15.24
C GLY A 82 -1.62 6.33 14.88
N ARG A 83 -0.53 5.93 15.51
CA ARG A 83 0.11 4.63 15.33
C ARG A 83 0.74 4.18 16.64
N ALA A 84 0.60 2.91 16.96
CA ALA A 84 1.21 2.29 18.13
C ALA A 84 1.63 0.84 17.83
N PRO A 85 2.82 0.40 18.28
CA PRO A 85 3.21 -0.99 18.20
C PRO A 85 2.38 -1.82 19.17
N THR A 86 2.14 -3.10 18.80
CA THR A 86 1.52 -4.07 19.71
C THR A 86 2.59 -4.99 20.32
N PRO A 87 2.32 -5.58 21.52
CA PRO A 87 3.31 -6.41 22.23
C PRO A 87 3.78 -7.65 21.47
N ASP A 88 2.99 -8.13 20.51
CA ASP A 88 3.28 -9.31 19.65
C ASP A 88 4.10 -8.99 18.39
N GLY A 89 4.64 -7.77 18.30
CA GLY A 89 5.41 -7.32 17.14
C GLY A 89 4.58 -6.81 15.98
N GLY A 90 3.27 -6.69 16.16
CA GLY A 90 2.35 -6.08 15.22
C GLY A 90 2.26 -4.57 15.38
N LEU A 91 1.22 -4.00 14.81
CA LEU A 91 0.98 -2.56 14.80
C LEU A 91 -0.52 -2.28 14.73
N GLU A 92 -0.93 -1.23 15.41
CA GLU A 92 -2.23 -0.60 15.22
C GLU A 92 -2.06 0.82 14.72
N GLN A 93 -2.89 1.24 13.77
CA GLN A 93 -2.96 2.63 13.35
C GLN A 93 -4.39 3.06 13.06
N THR A 94 -4.63 4.34 13.24
CA THR A 94 -5.90 4.98 12.89
C THR A 94 -5.66 5.95 11.74
N VAL A 95 -6.45 5.81 10.70
CA VAL A 95 -6.37 6.63 9.50
C VAL A 95 -7.73 7.25 9.22
N GLU A 96 -7.75 8.52 8.89
CA GLU A 96 -8.92 9.20 8.37
C GLU A 96 -8.88 9.19 6.85
N ILE A 97 -9.90 8.62 6.22
CA ILE A 97 -10.00 8.49 4.78
C ILE A 97 -11.17 9.35 4.29
N ARG A 98 -10.87 10.30 3.43
CA ARG A 98 -11.89 11.11 2.73
C ARG A 98 -12.12 10.51 1.36
N LEU A 99 -13.37 10.39 0.99
CA LEU A 99 -13.75 9.80 -0.28
C LEU A 99 -14.98 10.47 -0.87
N ILE A 100 -15.15 10.32 -2.17
CA ILE A 100 -16.30 10.82 -2.93
C ILE A 100 -16.87 9.70 -3.79
N ASN A 101 -18.18 9.61 -3.86
CA ASN A 101 -18.83 8.76 -4.85
C ASN A 101 -18.85 9.49 -6.21
N ARG A 102 -18.26 8.88 -7.24
CA ARG A 102 -18.11 9.49 -8.58
C ARG A 102 -19.43 9.80 -9.26
N ASN A 103 -20.47 9.02 -8.97
CA ASN A 103 -21.78 9.16 -9.61
C ASN A 103 -22.64 10.21 -8.92
N THR A 104 -22.63 10.26 -7.59
CA THR A 104 -23.50 11.16 -6.81
C THR A 104 -22.77 12.41 -6.36
N GLN A 105 -21.43 12.45 -6.45
CA GLN A 105 -20.56 13.53 -5.94
C GLN A 105 -20.71 13.77 -4.44
N ILE A 106 -21.21 12.78 -3.70
CA ILE A 106 -21.32 12.85 -2.24
C ILE A 106 -19.97 12.54 -1.63
N GLU A 107 -19.48 13.46 -0.83
CA GLU A 107 -18.25 13.29 -0.03
C GLU A 107 -18.60 12.70 1.33
N ARG A 108 -17.69 11.88 1.85
CA ARG A 108 -17.72 11.41 3.23
C ARG A 108 -16.33 11.13 3.77
N THR A 109 -16.25 11.07 5.08
CA THR A 109 -15.04 10.73 5.81
C THR A 109 -15.30 9.47 6.62
N ILE A 110 -14.39 8.51 6.54
CA ILE A 110 -14.39 7.31 7.37
C ILE A 110 -13.14 7.28 8.23
N VAL A 111 -13.28 6.72 9.44
CA VAL A 111 -12.15 6.46 10.33
C VAL A 111 -11.85 4.97 10.27
N ASP A 112 -10.67 4.64 9.78
CA ASP A 112 -10.20 3.27 9.62
C ASP A 112 -9.24 2.91 10.75
N HIS A 113 -9.63 1.92 11.55
CA HIS A 113 -8.80 1.35 12.61
C HIS A 113 -8.13 0.09 12.08
N GLN A 114 -6.86 0.20 11.73
CA GLN A 114 -6.08 -0.85 11.11
C GLN A 114 -5.28 -1.61 12.15
N SER A 115 -5.35 -2.94 12.08
CA SER A 115 -4.49 -3.85 12.85
C SER A 115 -3.64 -4.66 11.88
N TRP A 116 -2.34 -4.72 12.17
CA TRP A 116 -1.35 -5.37 11.32
C TRP A 116 -0.57 -6.40 12.12
N ARG A 117 -0.33 -7.58 11.54
CA ARG A 117 0.53 -8.60 12.12
C ARG A 117 1.75 -8.86 11.25
N TRP A 118 2.87 -9.16 11.91
CA TRP A 118 4.06 -9.66 11.23
C TRP A 118 3.93 -11.16 10.94
N ASP A 119 4.28 -11.56 9.72
CA ASP A 119 4.38 -12.96 9.32
C ASP A 119 5.86 -13.29 9.07
N PRO A 120 6.51 -14.08 9.94
CA PRO A 120 7.93 -14.39 9.82
C PRO A 120 8.25 -15.36 8.65
N GLU A 121 7.28 -16.15 8.21
CA GLU A 121 7.45 -17.07 7.07
C GLU A 121 7.35 -16.30 5.75
N ALA A 122 6.32 -15.48 5.60
CA ALA A 122 6.13 -14.63 4.42
C ALA A 122 7.04 -13.39 4.44
N LYS A 123 7.66 -13.06 5.58
CA LYS A 123 8.49 -11.86 5.81
C LYS A 123 7.77 -10.57 5.41
N ARG A 124 6.51 -10.46 5.82
CA ARG A 124 5.67 -9.29 5.52
C ARG A 124 4.62 -9.03 6.58
N TYR A 125 4.05 -7.84 6.53
CA TYR A 125 2.89 -7.47 7.34
C TYR A 125 1.60 -7.76 6.61
N TRP A 126 0.61 -8.26 7.36
CA TRP A 126 -0.75 -8.51 6.90
C TRP A 126 -1.75 -7.64 7.67
N LEU A 127 -2.72 -7.08 6.94
CA LEU A 127 -3.83 -6.32 7.51
C LEU A 127 -4.87 -7.30 8.08
N THR A 128 -4.98 -7.40 9.39
CA THR A 128 -5.89 -8.32 10.08
C THR A 128 -7.27 -7.73 10.33
N SER A 129 -7.41 -6.42 10.28
CA SER A 129 -8.70 -5.73 10.38
C SER A 129 -9.55 -5.78 9.11
N GLY A 130 -8.96 -6.18 7.96
CA GLY A 130 -9.62 -6.14 6.67
C GLY A 130 -9.71 -4.73 6.07
N LEU A 131 -10.26 -4.63 4.87
CA LEU A 131 -10.55 -3.32 4.27
C LEU A 131 -11.70 -2.63 5.01
N PRO A 132 -11.64 -1.30 5.17
CA PRO A 132 -12.79 -0.55 5.65
C PRO A 132 -13.94 -0.58 4.63
N ASP A 133 -15.15 -0.31 5.11
CA ASP A 133 -16.31 -0.21 4.21
C ASP A 133 -16.29 1.13 3.45
N PHE A 134 -15.79 1.07 2.23
CA PHE A 134 -15.77 2.22 1.32
C PHE A 134 -17.11 2.52 0.66
N THR A 135 -18.09 1.62 0.74
CA THR A 135 -19.28 1.64 -0.12
C THR A 135 -20.58 1.93 0.59
N THR A 136 -20.67 1.71 1.90
CA THR A 136 -21.88 2.01 2.68
C THR A 136 -22.03 3.52 2.90
N ASN A 137 -23.25 4.02 2.69
CA ASN A 137 -23.61 5.44 2.89
C ASN A 137 -23.92 5.72 4.37
#